data_e0be0a7c1d5212f217c3466bca810089
#
_entry.id   e0be0a7c1d5212f217c3466bca810089
#
_cell.length_a   1.000
_cell.length_b   1.000
_cell.length_c   1.000
_cell.angle_alpha   90.00
_cell.angle_beta   90.00
_cell.angle_gamma   90.00
#
_symmetry.space_group_name_H-M   'P 1'
#
loop_
_entity.id
_entity.type
_entity.pdbx_description
1 polymer ?
#
loop_
_entity_poly.entity_id
_entity_poly.type
_entity_poly.pdbx_seq_one_letter_code
_entity_poly.pdbx_strand_id
1 'polypeptide(L)'
;PGSLSLEDAQEQGKTQIELLRFGTAGYFFAFDENNVMRAHAVAKQLIGNVQTDFEDVNGVRVFEEFNNVIKENGSGAVIYHFNKPDSEIQQAKMGYVKAFAPWGWIIGTGAYVEDIEAELNTMRWTAIAALAISLALLAIGATVITRSVTIPVNALKNRMHSLAEGDTSSGIPAATNRSEIGDMARRLEVFRQTLIRQKELEGQQKERDAEQAEVVSI
;
A
#
# COMPACT_ATOMS: atom_id res chain seq x y z
N PRO A 1 -40.13 -31.35 -15.68
CA PRO A 1 -40.09 -29.91 -15.80
C PRO A 1 -40.08 -29.61 -17.27
N GLY A 2 -41.19 -28.98 -17.78
CA GLY A 2 -41.30 -28.56 -19.18
C GLY A 2 -40.26 -27.53 -19.52
N SER A 3 -39.64 -27.61 -20.69
CA SER A 3 -38.79 -26.56 -21.24
C SER A 3 -39.64 -25.32 -21.45
N LEU A 4 -39.17 -24.16 -20.98
CA LEU A 4 -39.78 -22.87 -21.27
C LEU A 4 -39.83 -22.65 -22.80
N SER A 5 -40.88 -21.98 -23.29
CA SER A 5 -40.85 -21.50 -24.66
C SER A 5 -39.69 -20.47 -24.82
N LEU A 6 -39.22 -20.26 -26.06
CA LEU A 6 -38.17 -19.25 -26.30
C LEU A 6 -38.64 -17.85 -25.87
N GLU A 7 -39.89 -17.51 -26.10
CA GLU A 7 -40.46 -16.24 -25.70
C GLU A 7 -40.51 -16.07 -24.18
N ASP A 8 -40.98 -17.07 -23.46
CA ASP A 8 -40.99 -17.05 -21.98
C ASP A 8 -39.56 -16.94 -21.41
N ALA A 9 -38.59 -17.64 -22.02
CA ALA A 9 -37.20 -17.59 -21.61
C ALA A 9 -36.61 -16.19 -21.84
N GLN A 10 -36.91 -15.56 -22.98
CA GLN A 10 -36.49 -14.20 -23.29
C GLN A 10 -37.11 -13.16 -22.35
N GLU A 11 -38.42 -13.29 -22.02
CA GLU A 11 -39.06 -12.37 -21.06
C GLU A 11 -38.46 -12.50 -19.63
N GLN A 12 -38.17 -13.71 -19.19
CA GLN A 12 -37.45 -13.90 -17.94
C GLN A 12 -36.04 -13.31 -18.01
N GLY A 13 -35.34 -13.52 -19.13
CA GLY A 13 -34.00 -12.96 -19.35
C GLY A 13 -33.99 -11.42 -19.32
N LYS A 14 -34.94 -10.75 -19.95
CA LYS A 14 -35.11 -9.29 -19.88
C LYS A 14 -35.29 -8.83 -18.44
N THR A 15 -36.20 -9.48 -17.71
CA THR A 15 -36.44 -9.16 -16.29
C THR A 15 -35.16 -9.28 -15.45
N GLN A 16 -34.39 -10.33 -15.66
CA GLN A 16 -33.12 -10.52 -14.94
C GLN A 16 -32.09 -9.45 -15.30
N ILE A 17 -31.91 -9.15 -16.60
CA ILE A 17 -30.98 -8.10 -17.07
C ILE A 17 -31.36 -6.73 -16.48
N GLU A 18 -32.64 -6.42 -16.40
CA GLU A 18 -33.13 -5.17 -15.84
C GLU A 18 -32.92 -5.03 -14.33
N LEU A 19 -32.80 -6.13 -13.60
CA LEU A 19 -32.56 -6.16 -12.14
C LEU A 19 -31.07 -6.19 -11.78
N LEU A 20 -30.24 -6.74 -12.65
CA LEU A 20 -28.82 -6.91 -12.35
C LEU A 20 -28.10 -5.57 -12.21
N ARG A 21 -27.35 -5.45 -11.12
CA ARG A 21 -26.48 -4.30 -10.81
C ARG A 21 -25.15 -4.79 -10.29
N PHE A 22 -24.10 -4.00 -10.48
CA PHE A 22 -22.80 -4.24 -9.88
C PHE A 22 -22.09 -2.90 -9.59
N GLY A 23 -21.19 -2.89 -8.60
CA GLY A 23 -20.54 -1.65 -8.17
C GLY A 23 -21.56 -0.57 -7.78
N THR A 24 -21.21 0.69 -7.97
CA THR A 24 -22.04 1.86 -7.61
C THR A 24 -23.05 2.23 -8.70
N ALA A 25 -22.67 2.08 -9.96
CA ALA A 25 -23.49 2.52 -11.11
C ALA A 25 -23.49 1.52 -12.26
N GLY A 26 -22.95 0.32 -12.07
CA GLY A 26 -22.88 -0.72 -13.10
C GLY A 26 -24.23 -1.40 -13.32
N TYR A 27 -24.57 -1.63 -14.58
CA TYR A 27 -25.80 -2.28 -14.99
C TYR A 27 -25.64 -3.03 -16.31
N PHE A 28 -26.65 -3.83 -16.67
CA PHE A 28 -26.67 -4.59 -17.91
C PHE A 28 -27.75 -4.06 -18.86
N PHE A 29 -27.53 -4.31 -20.15
CA PHE A 29 -28.47 -4.05 -21.22
C PHE A 29 -28.36 -5.16 -22.28
N ALA A 30 -29.35 -5.29 -23.11
CA ALA A 30 -29.35 -6.20 -24.25
C ALA A 30 -30.03 -5.59 -25.44
N PHE A 31 -29.50 -5.81 -26.63
CA PHE A 31 -30.09 -5.44 -27.91
C PHE A 31 -29.91 -6.60 -28.90
N ASP A 32 -30.65 -6.61 -29.96
CA ASP A 32 -30.56 -7.63 -31.00
C ASP A 32 -29.70 -7.18 -32.20
N GLU A 33 -29.53 -8.06 -33.18
CA GLU A 33 -28.77 -7.83 -34.40
C GLU A 33 -29.32 -6.66 -35.28
N ASN A 34 -30.55 -6.25 -35.05
CA ASN A 34 -31.17 -5.10 -35.69
C ASN A 34 -31.06 -3.81 -34.85
N ASN A 35 -30.23 -3.84 -33.79
CA ASN A 35 -30.07 -2.76 -32.81
C ASN A 35 -31.35 -2.39 -32.05
N VAL A 36 -32.36 -3.26 -32.00
CA VAL A 36 -33.54 -3.03 -31.17
C VAL A 36 -33.18 -3.33 -29.71
N MET A 37 -33.34 -2.34 -28.83
CA MET A 37 -33.11 -2.51 -27.41
C MET A 37 -34.12 -3.52 -26.83
N ARG A 38 -33.64 -4.63 -26.29
CA ARG A 38 -34.47 -5.72 -25.71
C ARG A 38 -34.61 -5.60 -24.21
N ALA A 39 -33.58 -5.12 -23.52
CA ALA A 39 -33.60 -4.85 -22.08
C ALA A 39 -32.60 -3.74 -21.73
N HIS A 40 -32.93 -2.88 -20.80
CA HIS A 40 -32.04 -1.85 -20.29
C HIS A 40 -32.39 -1.53 -18.85
N ALA A 41 -31.43 -1.72 -17.93
CA ALA A 41 -31.69 -1.61 -16.51
C ALA A 41 -31.99 -0.18 -16.02
N VAL A 42 -31.52 0.86 -16.74
CA VAL A 42 -31.64 2.28 -16.35
C VAL A 42 -32.50 3.03 -17.37
N ALA A 43 -32.13 3.06 -18.62
CA ALA A 43 -32.81 3.82 -19.68
C ALA A 43 -33.97 3.00 -20.29
N LYS A 44 -35.03 2.75 -19.54
CA LYS A 44 -36.17 1.94 -19.97
C LYS A 44 -36.93 2.48 -21.16
N GLN A 45 -36.84 3.78 -21.38
CA GLN A 45 -37.43 4.45 -22.56
C GLN A 45 -36.77 4.00 -23.89
N LEU A 46 -35.58 3.40 -23.85
CA LEU A 46 -34.94 2.87 -25.06
C LEU A 46 -35.46 1.50 -25.46
N ILE A 47 -36.14 0.76 -24.56
CA ILE A 47 -36.60 -0.58 -24.80
C ILE A 47 -37.66 -0.59 -25.93
N GLY A 48 -37.46 -1.49 -26.89
CA GLY A 48 -38.32 -1.59 -28.10
C GLY A 48 -37.94 -0.67 -29.24
N ASN A 49 -37.06 0.31 -29.01
CA ASN A 49 -36.63 1.25 -30.03
C ASN A 49 -35.34 0.81 -30.74
N VAL A 50 -35.20 1.12 -32.00
CA VAL A 50 -33.99 0.93 -32.79
C VAL A 50 -32.97 1.98 -32.40
N GLN A 51 -31.73 1.55 -32.14
CA GLN A 51 -30.63 2.40 -31.64
C GLN A 51 -29.53 2.64 -32.68
N THR A 52 -29.77 2.36 -33.96
CA THR A 52 -28.74 2.47 -35.02
C THR A 52 -28.15 3.88 -35.13
N ASP A 53 -29.00 4.90 -34.97
CA ASP A 53 -28.61 6.32 -35.10
C ASP A 53 -28.21 6.97 -33.76
N PHE A 54 -28.04 6.17 -32.70
CA PHE A 54 -27.64 6.73 -31.43
C PHE A 54 -26.15 7.16 -31.46
N GLU A 55 -25.96 8.46 -31.36
CA GLU A 55 -24.64 9.09 -31.24
C GLU A 55 -24.44 9.67 -29.83
N ASP A 56 -23.23 9.52 -29.29
CA ASP A 56 -22.84 10.19 -28.05
C ASP A 56 -22.46 11.66 -28.29
N VAL A 57 -22.15 12.41 -27.21
CA VAL A 57 -21.78 13.84 -27.30
C VAL A 57 -20.54 14.12 -28.15
N ASN A 58 -19.73 13.10 -28.44
CA ASN A 58 -18.55 13.19 -29.30
C ASN A 58 -18.80 12.70 -30.73
N GLY A 59 -20.02 12.38 -31.07
CA GLY A 59 -20.40 11.86 -32.41
C GLY A 59 -20.05 10.39 -32.64
N VAL A 60 -19.83 9.63 -31.57
CA VAL A 60 -19.59 8.18 -31.66
C VAL A 60 -20.92 7.47 -31.88
N ARG A 61 -21.03 6.71 -32.97
CA ARG A 61 -22.15 5.82 -33.25
C ARG A 61 -22.02 4.53 -32.44
N VAL A 62 -22.50 4.56 -31.20
CA VAL A 62 -22.22 3.57 -30.17
C VAL A 62 -22.61 2.14 -30.62
N PHE A 63 -23.79 1.95 -31.22
CA PHE A 63 -24.25 0.61 -31.62
C PHE A 63 -23.55 0.11 -32.90
N GLU A 64 -23.05 1.00 -33.73
CA GLU A 64 -22.19 0.64 -34.86
C GLU A 64 -20.86 0.09 -34.35
N GLU A 65 -20.24 0.78 -33.41
CA GLU A 65 -19.00 0.31 -32.79
C GLU A 65 -19.18 -1.02 -32.04
N PHE A 66 -20.29 -1.21 -31.31
CA PHE A 66 -20.62 -2.49 -30.71
C PHE A 66 -20.72 -3.61 -31.75
N ASN A 67 -21.41 -3.36 -32.85
CA ASN A 67 -21.54 -4.35 -33.92
C ASN A 67 -20.20 -4.67 -34.58
N ASN A 68 -19.30 -3.68 -34.74
CA ASN A 68 -17.98 -3.88 -35.32
C ASN A 68 -17.15 -4.85 -34.45
N VAL A 69 -17.08 -4.61 -33.13
CA VAL A 69 -16.33 -5.51 -32.22
C VAL A 69 -16.98 -6.90 -32.11
N ILE A 70 -18.31 -7.00 -32.22
CA ILE A 70 -19.01 -8.29 -32.23
C ILE A 70 -18.70 -9.08 -33.52
N LYS A 71 -18.71 -8.42 -34.68
CA LYS A 71 -18.38 -9.07 -35.96
C LYS A 71 -16.94 -9.56 -36.03
N GLU A 72 -16.02 -8.80 -35.44
CA GLU A 72 -14.60 -9.15 -35.48
C GLU A 72 -14.25 -10.26 -34.48
N ASN A 73 -14.78 -10.19 -33.26
CA ASN A 73 -14.28 -10.99 -32.14
C ASN A 73 -15.36 -11.72 -31.35
N GLY A 74 -16.64 -11.54 -31.66
CA GLY A 74 -17.77 -12.07 -30.90
C GLY A 74 -18.00 -11.37 -29.56
N SER A 75 -17.06 -10.54 -29.11
CA SER A 75 -17.14 -9.70 -27.92
C SER A 75 -16.06 -8.64 -27.93
N GLY A 76 -16.27 -7.53 -27.23
CA GLY A 76 -15.23 -6.51 -27.10
C GLY A 76 -15.68 -5.31 -26.27
N ALA A 77 -14.71 -4.42 -26.02
CA ALA A 77 -14.92 -3.19 -25.29
C ALA A 77 -14.98 -1.98 -26.25
N VAL A 78 -15.87 -1.04 -25.95
CA VAL A 78 -15.98 0.24 -26.64
C VAL A 78 -16.07 1.35 -25.60
N ILE A 79 -15.37 2.46 -25.83
CA ILE A 79 -15.48 3.67 -25.00
C ILE A 79 -16.45 4.64 -25.68
N TYR A 80 -17.45 5.07 -24.96
CA TYR A 80 -18.46 6.03 -25.42
C TYR A 80 -18.97 6.85 -24.24
N HIS A 81 -19.74 7.90 -24.50
CA HIS A 81 -20.35 8.71 -23.46
C HIS A 81 -21.82 8.32 -23.29
N PHE A 82 -22.23 8.18 -22.04
CA PHE A 82 -23.62 7.87 -21.70
C PHE A 82 -24.00 8.48 -20.35
N ASN A 83 -25.29 8.75 -20.16
CA ASN A 83 -25.79 9.30 -18.90
C ASN A 83 -25.58 8.30 -17.77
N LYS A 84 -24.98 8.78 -16.69
CA LYS A 84 -24.91 8.00 -15.45
C LYS A 84 -26.33 7.88 -14.87
N PRO A 85 -26.67 6.77 -14.16
CA PRO A 85 -27.94 6.69 -13.44
C PRO A 85 -28.14 7.95 -12.59
N ASP A 86 -29.34 8.50 -12.62
CA ASP A 86 -29.73 9.71 -11.89
C ASP A 86 -28.98 11.01 -12.27
N SER A 87 -28.35 11.05 -13.46
CA SER A 87 -27.66 12.22 -14.00
C SER A 87 -28.05 12.45 -15.46
N GLU A 88 -28.22 13.70 -15.84
CA GLU A 88 -28.43 14.11 -17.25
C GLU A 88 -27.10 14.36 -17.99
N ILE A 89 -25.98 14.32 -17.27
CA ILE A 89 -24.65 14.57 -17.85
C ILE A 89 -24.09 13.26 -18.39
N GLN A 90 -23.72 13.27 -19.66
CA GLN A 90 -23.01 12.14 -20.26
C GLN A 90 -21.56 12.11 -19.78
N GLN A 91 -21.15 10.95 -19.32
CA GLN A 91 -19.79 10.66 -18.83
C GLN A 91 -19.16 9.54 -19.65
N ALA A 92 -17.84 9.55 -19.74
CA ALA A 92 -17.10 8.49 -20.42
C ALA A 92 -17.37 7.13 -19.75
N LYS A 93 -17.82 6.17 -20.54
CA LYS A 93 -18.17 4.81 -20.13
C LYS A 93 -17.44 3.80 -20.98
N MET A 94 -16.77 2.86 -20.35
CA MET A 94 -16.24 1.68 -21.01
C MET A 94 -17.33 0.61 -21.01
N GLY A 95 -17.95 0.38 -22.17
CA GLY A 95 -18.90 -0.70 -22.37
C GLY A 95 -18.21 -1.96 -22.85
N TYR A 96 -18.65 -3.12 -22.39
CA TYR A 96 -18.25 -4.42 -22.90
C TYR A 96 -19.48 -5.16 -23.41
N VAL A 97 -19.42 -5.66 -24.63
CA VAL A 97 -20.51 -6.38 -25.29
C VAL A 97 -20.08 -7.78 -25.69
N LYS A 98 -21.04 -8.71 -25.64
CA LYS A 98 -20.83 -10.10 -26.07
C LYS A 98 -22.09 -10.64 -26.76
N ALA A 99 -21.90 -11.32 -27.89
CA ALA A 99 -22.96 -11.98 -28.61
C ALA A 99 -23.50 -13.20 -27.82
N PHE A 100 -24.82 -13.29 -27.76
CA PHE A 100 -25.54 -14.47 -27.26
C PHE A 100 -26.36 -15.07 -28.41
N ALA A 101 -25.69 -15.89 -29.20
CA ALA A 101 -26.22 -16.48 -30.42
C ALA A 101 -27.56 -17.22 -30.27
N PRO A 102 -27.87 -17.94 -29.16
CA PRO A 102 -29.13 -18.66 -29.03
C PRO A 102 -30.38 -17.78 -29.16
N TRP A 103 -30.26 -16.49 -28.84
CA TRP A 103 -31.38 -15.52 -28.93
C TRP A 103 -31.18 -14.44 -29.99
N GLY A 104 -30.03 -14.44 -30.69
CA GLY A 104 -29.63 -13.34 -31.58
C GLY A 104 -29.46 -12.02 -30.83
N TRP A 105 -29.08 -12.09 -29.53
CA TRP A 105 -28.91 -10.92 -28.70
C TRP A 105 -27.42 -10.60 -28.48
N ILE A 106 -27.18 -9.33 -28.25
CA ILE A 106 -25.89 -8.81 -27.77
C ILE A 106 -26.15 -8.28 -26.38
N ILE A 107 -25.48 -8.90 -25.39
CA ILE A 107 -25.58 -8.48 -23.98
C ILE A 107 -24.40 -7.59 -23.68
N GLY A 108 -24.69 -6.43 -23.11
CA GLY A 108 -23.71 -5.42 -22.77
C GLY A 108 -23.76 -5.02 -21.31
N THR A 109 -22.62 -4.57 -20.85
CA THR A 109 -22.45 -3.93 -19.55
C THR A 109 -21.43 -2.80 -19.67
N GLY A 110 -21.20 -2.02 -18.61
CA GLY A 110 -20.13 -1.02 -18.64
C GLY A 110 -19.97 -0.31 -17.31
N ALA A 111 -18.78 0.24 -17.15
CA ALA A 111 -18.40 1.05 -16.00
C ALA A 111 -18.02 2.48 -16.44
N TYR A 112 -18.29 3.47 -15.62
CA TYR A 112 -17.88 4.84 -15.88
C TYR A 112 -16.40 5.01 -15.52
N VAL A 113 -15.67 5.68 -16.41
CA VAL A 113 -14.21 5.84 -16.28
C VAL A 113 -13.86 6.60 -15.01
N GLU A 114 -14.63 7.64 -14.66
CA GLU A 114 -14.44 8.42 -13.45
C GLU A 114 -14.58 7.58 -12.18
N ASP A 115 -15.51 6.62 -12.15
CA ASP A 115 -15.68 5.74 -10.97
C ASP A 115 -14.48 4.82 -10.79
N ILE A 116 -13.91 4.32 -11.89
CA ILE A 116 -12.68 3.51 -11.87
C ILE A 116 -11.49 4.34 -11.38
N GLU A 117 -11.34 5.57 -11.89
CA GLU A 117 -10.26 6.47 -11.47
C GLU A 117 -10.36 6.85 -9.99
N ALA A 118 -11.56 7.13 -9.50
CA ALA A 118 -11.79 7.46 -8.09
C ALA A 118 -11.42 6.29 -7.16
N GLU A 119 -11.77 5.05 -7.54
CA GLU A 119 -11.43 3.85 -6.79
C GLU A 119 -9.92 3.59 -6.79
N LEU A 120 -9.27 3.72 -7.95
CA LEU A 120 -7.81 3.60 -8.07
C LEU A 120 -7.07 4.67 -7.27
N ASN A 121 -7.56 5.91 -7.25
CA ASN A 121 -6.95 6.99 -6.50
C ASN A 121 -7.02 6.74 -4.98
N THR A 122 -8.13 6.23 -4.50
CA THR A 122 -8.28 5.82 -3.09
C THR A 122 -7.28 4.73 -2.72
N MET A 123 -7.12 3.70 -3.56
CA MET A 123 -6.13 2.63 -3.37
C MET A 123 -4.69 3.17 -3.35
N ARG A 124 -4.36 4.10 -4.24
CA ARG A 124 -3.03 4.74 -4.29
C ARG A 124 -2.70 5.47 -2.99
N TRP A 125 -3.61 6.29 -2.49
CA TRP A 125 -3.39 7.07 -1.26
C TRP A 125 -3.30 6.18 -0.02
N THR A 126 -4.09 5.12 0.07
CA THR A 126 -3.99 4.15 1.17
C THR A 126 -2.65 3.39 1.15
N ALA A 127 -2.17 3.00 -0.03
CA ALA A 127 -0.87 2.35 -0.18
C ALA A 127 0.29 3.29 0.19
N ILE A 128 0.24 4.56 -0.25
CA ILE A 128 1.25 5.57 0.10
C ILE A 128 1.27 5.82 1.61
N ALA A 129 0.10 5.95 2.24
CA ALA A 129 0.00 6.14 3.68
C ALA A 129 0.58 4.95 4.47
N ALA A 130 0.25 3.72 4.07
CA ALA A 130 0.80 2.52 4.70
C ALA A 130 2.33 2.44 4.58
N LEU A 131 2.88 2.78 3.41
CA LEU A 131 4.33 2.83 3.19
C LEU A 131 4.99 3.90 4.07
N ALA A 132 4.42 5.09 4.15
CA ALA A 132 4.95 6.18 4.97
C ALA A 132 4.96 5.81 6.47
N ILE A 133 3.89 5.18 6.97
CA ILE A 133 3.82 4.69 8.36
C ILE A 133 4.90 3.63 8.61
N SER A 134 5.07 2.68 7.68
CA SER A 134 6.09 1.63 7.82
C SER A 134 7.50 2.21 7.87
N LEU A 135 7.83 3.17 7.01
CA LEU A 135 9.12 3.85 7.01
C LEU A 135 9.36 4.65 8.30
N ALA A 136 8.32 5.33 8.82
CA ALA A 136 8.40 6.04 10.08
C ALA A 136 8.69 5.10 11.27
N LEU A 137 8.01 3.95 11.33
CA LEU A 137 8.26 2.94 12.37
C LEU A 137 9.68 2.37 12.30
N LEU A 138 10.19 2.09 11.09
CA LEU A 138 11.58 1.66 10.90
C LEU A 138 12.58 2.73 11.35
N ALA A 139 12.35 4.00 11.01
CA ALA A 139 13.22 5.10 11.43
C ALA A 139 13.23 5.28 12.97
N ILE A 140 12.06 5.18 13.59
CA ILE A 140 11.94 5.20 15.06
C ILE A 140 12.70 4.03 15.67
N GLY A 141 12.49 2.80 15.18
CA GLY A 141 13.19 1.61 15.66
C GLY A 141 14.71 1.73 15.52
N ALA A 142 15.20 2.17 14.37
CA ALA A 142 16.61 2.40 14.13
C ALA A 142 17.20 3.46 15.08
N THR A 143 16.46 4.54 15.33
CA THR A 143 16.87 5.61 16.24
C THR A 143 16.94 5.11 17.69
N VAL A 144 15.95 4.31 18.12
CA VAL A 144 15.93 3.71 19.47
C VAL A 144 17.12 2.77 19.64
N ILE A 145 17.37 1.87 18.69
CA ILE A 145 18.51 0.94 18.76
C ILE A 145 19.83 1.71 18.78
N THR A 146 20.00 2.70 17.92
CA THR A 146 21.22 3.50 17.86
C THR A 146 21.49 4.19 19.21
N ARG A 147 20.50 4.81 19.82
CA ARG A 147 20.65 5.53 21.09
C ARG A 147 20.77 4.62 22.30
N SER A 148 20.06 3.50 22.32
CA SER A 148 20.05 2.58 23.47
C SER A 148 21.17 1.56 23.47
N VAL A 149 21.70 1.22 22.29
CA VAL A 149 22.71 0.17 22.15
C VAL A 149 24.01 0.69 21.51
N THR A 150 23.91 1.19 20.27
CA THR A 150 25.10 1.50 19.47
C THR A 150 25.97 2.59 20.10
N ILE A 151 25.37 3.71 20.51
CA ILE A 151 26.12 4.82 21.13
C ILE A 151 26.75 4.40 22.44
N PRO A 152 26.04 3.80 23.42
CA PRO A 152 26.67 3.39 24.70
C PRO A 152 27.74 2.31 24.53
N VAL A 153 27.55 1.33 23.66
CA VAL A 153 28.55 0.29 23.39
C VAL A 153 29.84 0.88 22.82
N ASN A 154 29.72 1.79 21.83
CA ASN A 154 30.89 2.47 21.26
C ASN A 154 31.60 3.35 22.31
N ALA A 155 30.87 4.02 23.18
CA ALA A 155 31.45 4.82 24.26
C ALA A 155 32.22 3.94 25.25
N LEU A 156 31.68 2.79 25.65
CA LEU A 156 32.35 1.82 26.49
C LEU A 156 33.61 1.23 25.84
N LYS A 157 33.53 0.86 24.57
CA LYS A 157 34.67 0.40 23.77
C LYS A 157 35.81 1.41 23.78
N ASN A 158 35.50 2.68 23.46
CA ASN A 158 36.50 3.74 23.44
C ASN A 158 37.09 3.98 24.83
N ARG A 159 36.25 3.94 25.86
CA ARG A 159 36.71 4.12 27.24
C ARG A 159 37.60 2.98 27.72
N MET A 160 37.27 1.75 27.33
CA MET A 160 38.11 0.59 27.63
C MET A 160 39.51 0.72 26.98
N HIS A 161 39.56 1.23 25.74
CA HIS A 161 40.80 1.50 25.04
C HIS A 161 41.66 2.56 25.78
N SER A 162 41.07 3.70 26.14
CA SER A 162 41.76 4.75 26.92
C SER A 162 42.26 4.25 28.27
N LEU A 163 41.51 3.39 28.98
CA LEU A 163 41.96 2.75 30.23
C LEU A 163 43.18 1.85 30.02
N ALA A 164 43.21 1.10 28.91
CA ALA A 164 44.35 0.25 28.56
C ALA A 164 45.61 1.07 28.24
N GLU A 165 45.43 2.30 27.72
CA GLU A 165 46.53 3.26 27.54
C GLU A 165 46.91 4.02 28.81
N GLY A 166 46.25 3.71 29.93
CA GLY A 166 46.60 4.26 31.26
C GLY A 166 45.85 5.52 31.67
N ASP A 167 44.89 6.01 30.85
CA ASP A 167 44.01 7.12 31.25
C ASP A 167 42.95 6.65 32.26
N THR A 168 43.18 6.93 33.51
CA THR A 168 42.24 6.65 34.61
C THR A 168 41.42 7.88 35.02
N SER A 169 41.64 9.05 34.40
CA SER A 169 41.06 10.34 34.84
C SER A 169 39.57 10.47 34.57
N SER A 170 39.11 9.97 33.45
CA SER A 170 37.71 10.11 33.01
C SER A 170 36.81 8.99 33.56
N GLY A 171 35.55 9.29 33.90
CA GLY A 171 34.57 8.31 34.39
C GLY A 171 34.08 7.37 33.28
N ILE A 172 33.37 6.32 33.68
CA ILE A 172 32.79 5.34 32.75
C ILE A 172 31.40 5.78 32.33
N PRO A 173 31.15 5.99 31.01
CA PRO A 173 29.82 6.35 30.52
C PRO A 173 28.81 5.21 30.72
N ALA A 174 27.53 5.53 30.80
CA ALA A 174 26.42 4.60 30.94
C ALA A 174 26.40 3.74 32.23
N ALA A 175 27.22 4.00 33.23
CA ALA A 175 27.24 3.25 34.50
C ALA A 175 25.92 3.36 35.30
N THR A 176 25.13 4.40 35.06
CA THR A 176 23.80 4.61 35.68
C THR A 176 22.66 3.88 34.96
N ASN A 177 22.88 3.32 33.79
CA ASN A 177 21.84 2.61 33.03
C ASN A 177 21.50 1.28 33.71
N ARG A 178 20.21 0.91 33.69
CA ARG A 178 19.68 -0.35 34.25
C ARG A 178 19.63 -1.51 33.24
N SER A 179 20.41 -1.43 32.16
CA SER A 179 20.50 -2.46 31.12
C SER A 179 21.79 -3.28 31.29
N GLU A 180 21.93 -4.34 30.49
CA GLU A 180 23.13 -5.16 30.38
C GLU A 180 24.38 -4.31 30.06
N ILE A 181 24.20 -3.26 29.26
CA ILE A 181 25.26 -2.29 28.94
C ILE A 181 25.65 -1.50 30.19
N GLY A 182 24.69 -1.15 31.05
CA GLY A 182 24.96 -0.54 32.33
C GLY A 182 25.72 -1.47 33.29
N ASP A 183 25.42 -2.77 33.26
CA ASP A 183 26.19 -3.77 34.05
C ASP A 183 27.64 -3.87 33.58
N MET A 184 27.87 -3.86 32.26
CA MET A 184 29.22 -3.80 31.70
C MET A 184 29.95 -2.52 32.12
N ALA A 185 29.27 -1.38 32.09
CA ALA A 185 29.82 -0.09 32.48
C ALA A 185 30.24 -0.10 33.98
N ARG A 186 29.40 -0.65 34.86
CA ARG A 186 29.73 -0.77 36.31
C ARG A 186 30.93 -1.68 36.56
N ARG A 187 31.05 -2.78 35.85
CA ARG A 187 32.21 -3.67 35.93
C ARG A 187 33.49 -2.97 35.44
N LEU A 188 33.37 -2.19 34.36
CA LEU A 188 34.51 -1.40 33.86
C LEU A 188 34.92 -0.29 34.85
N GLU A 189 33.96 0.31 35.55
CA GLU A 189 34.24 1.29 36.61
C GLU A 189 35.00 0.67 37.78
N VAL A 190 34.64 -0.54 38.23
CA VAL A 190 35.40 -1.28 39.23
C VAL A 190 36.83 -1.54 38.76
N PHE A 191 37.02 -1.93 37.51
CA PHE A 191 38.34 -2.12 36.93
C PHE A 191 39.14 -0.80 36.92
N ARG A 192 38.54 0.33 36.53
CA ARG A 192 39.17 1.64 36.58
C ARG A 192 39.66 1.99 38.01
N GLN A 193 38.82 1.77 39.01
CA GLN A 193 39.16 2.03 40.41
C GLN A 193 40.34 1.15 40.89
N THR A 194 40.39 -0.10 40.43
CA THR A 194 41.50 -1.00 40.72
C THR A 194 42.82 -0.48 40.13
N LEU A 195 42.79 0.01 38.90
CA LEU A 195 43.97 0.61 38.26
C LEU A 195 44.44 1.88 38.96
N ILE A 196 43.52 2.75 39.41
CA ILE A 196 43.85 3.93 40.21
C ILE A 196 44.59 3.52 41.47
N ARG A 197 44.03 2.56 42.24
CA ARG A 197 44.60 2.07 43.48
C ARG A 197 45.99 1.46 43.27
N GLN A 198 46.17 0.71 42.20
CA GLN A 198 47.46 0.13 41.85
C GLN A 198 48.52 1.22 41.59
N LYS A 199 48.17 2.25 40.80
CA LYS A 199 49.05 3.39 40.54
C LYS A 199 49.42 4.15 41.82
N GLU A 200 48.49 4.35 42.74
CA GLU A 200 48.74 4.97 44.04
C GLU A 200 49.72 4.14 44.88
N LEU A 201 49.52 2.82 44.94
CA LEU A 201 50.45 1.91 45.70
C LEU A 201 51.87 1.90 45.11
N GLU A 202 51.97 1.86 43.76
CA GLU A 202 53.26 1.94 43.06
C GLU A 202 53.98 3.29 43.34
N GLY A 203 53.19 4.40 43.35
CA GLY A 203 53.73 5.71 43.76
C GLY A 203 54.28 5.75 45.15
N GLN A 204 53.51 5.25 46.13
CA GLN A 204 53.96 5.14 47.57
C GLN A 204 55.14 4.23 47.71
N GLN A 205 55.26 3.16 46.92
CA GLN A 205 56.42 2.26 47.00
C GLN A 205 57.66 2.96 46.46
N LYS A 206 57.63 3.66 45.38
CA LYS A 206 58.72 4.45 44.81
C LYS A 206 59.21 5.54 45.78
N GLU A 207 58.28 6.25 46.45
CA GLU A 207 58.65 7.24 47.48
C GLU A 207 59.39 6.59 48.66
N ARG A 208 58.86 5.47 49.14
CA ARG A 208 59.56 4.74 50.24
C ARG A 208 60.95 4.20 49.83
N ASP A 209 61.04 3.69 48.59
CA ASP A 209 62.34 3.18 48.10
C ASP A 209 63.30 4.35 47.85
N ALA A 210 62.88 5.52 47.50
CA ALA A 210 63.70 6.72 47.39
C ALA A 210 64.16 7.22 48.77
N GLU A 211 63.27 7.28 49.77
CA GLU A 211 63.61 7.65 51.13
C GLU A 211 64.61 6.68 51.74
N GLN A 212 64.44 5.35 51.51
CA GLN A 212 65.40 4.36 51.99
C GLN A 212 66.77 4.48 51.31
N ALA A 213 66.82 4.80 50.03
CA ALA A 213 68.08 5.00 49.31
C ALA A 213 68.81 6.25 49.79
N GLU A 214 68.10 7.29 50.21
CA GLU A 214 68.71 8.50 50.78
C GLU A 214 69.29 8.25 52.14
N VAL A 215 68.58 7.46 52.98
CA VAL A 215 69.09 7.08 54.35
C VAL A 215 70.31 6.16 54.29
N VAL A 216 70.47 5.33 53.30
CA VAL A 216 71.63 4.41 53.12
C VAL A 216 72.84 5.11 52.52
N SER A 217 72.66 6.32 51.91
CA SER A 217 73.73 7.08 51.28
C SER A 217 74.46 8.06 52.24
N ILE A 218 74.05 8.14 53.53
CA ILE A 218 74.68 8.91 54.61
C ILE A 218 75.54 8.00 55.44
#